data_1c19ee2527dd600a118e96719f471d48
#
_entry.id   1c19ee2527dd600a118e96719f471d48
#
_cell.length_a   1.000
_cell.length_b   1.000
_cell.length_c   1.000
_cell.angle_alpha   90.00
_cell.angle_beta   90.00
_cell.angle_gamma   90.00
#
_symmetry.space_group_name_H-M   'P 1'
#
loop_
_entity.id
_entity.type
_entity.pdbx_description
1 polymer ?
#
loop_
_entity_poly.entity_id
_entity_poly.type
_entity_poly.pdbx_seq_one_letter_code
_entity_poly.pdbx_strand_id
1 'polypeptide(L)'
;IARGLAVKNPQTLLHTDAVQGFLKVPCSAKTLGADFLTISAHKIGGPKGIGALYIGPRVRNPKPLLAGGGQESGLRAGTEATAQIAGFARAVELRQENLEEKLLCMAKIRDYAAERLSAIPDLKILSAPGGAPHILSASLVGWPSQNIVNDLGSQGVCISAGSACHQG
;
A
#
# COMPACT_ATOMS: atom_id res chain seq x y z
N ILE A 1 10.02 -1.40 14.39
CA ILE A 1 9.90 0.07 14.56
C ILE A 1 9.06 0.34 15.80
N ALA A 2 7.77 -0.04 15.88
CA ALA A 2 6.87 0.26 17.00
C ALA A 2 7.47 -0.11 18.37
N ARG A 3 8.03 -1.32 18.52
CA ARG A 3 8.70 -1.74 19.77
C ARG A 3 9.87 -0.84 20.15
N GLY A 4 10.69 -0.44 19.18
CA GLY A 4 11.82 0.46 19.41
C GLY A 4 11.38 1.86 19.82
N LEU A 5 10.30 2.38 19.23
CA LEU A 5 9.71 3.66 19.62
C LEU A 5 9.12 3.61 21.04
N ALA A 6 8.40 2.55 21.37
CA ALA A 6 7.80 2.38 22.69
C ALA A 6 8.85 2.40 23.83
N VAL A 7 10.07 1.90 23.55
CA VAL A 7 11.17 1.91 24.51
C VAL A 7 11.87 3.27 24.56
N LYS A 8 12.19 3.84 23.41
CA LYS A 8 13.01 5.08 23.34
C LYS A 8 12.20 6.36 23.55
N ASN A 9 10.98 6.39 23.02
CA ASN A 9 10.10 7.55 23.13
C ASN A 9 8.63 7.10 23.06
N PRO A 10 8.02 6.72 24.20
CA PRO A 10 6.67 6.19 24.28
C PRO A 10 5.58 7.22 23.89
N GLN A 11 5.92 8.51 23.84
CA GLN A 11 4.99 9.55 23.41
C GLN A 11 4.91 9.70 21.89
N THR A 12 5.87 9.15 21.14
CA THR A 12 5.85 9.20 19.68
C THR A 12 4.70 8.34 19.14
N LEU A 13 3.87 8.95 18.30
CA LEU A 13 2.80 8.25 17.58
C LEU A 13 3.36 7.66 16.28
N LEU A 14 2.89 6.47 15.94
CA LEU A 14 3.27 5.77 14.71
C LEU A 14 2.13 5.82 13.71
N HIS A 15 2.38 6.42 12.55
CA HIS A 15 1.50 6.35 11.39
C HIS A 15 2.06 5.36 10.37
N THR A 16 1.21 4.46 9.91
CA THR A 16 1.52 3.53 8.81
C THR A 16 0.65 3.86 7.60
N ASP A 17 1.28 4.22 6.50
CA ASP A 17 0.61 4.19 5.19
C ASP A 17 0.53 2.73 4.74
N ALA A 18 -0.68 2.17 4.81
CA ALA A 18 -0.96 0.79 4.41
C ALA A 18 -1.68 0.71 3.05
N VAL A 19 -1.67 1.78 2.27
CA VAL A 19 -2.36 1.85 0.98
C VAL A 19 -1.93 0.73 0.03
N GLN A 20 -0.66 0.37 0.01
CA GLN A 20 -0.16 -0.77 -0.76
C GLN A 20 -0.18 -2.10 0.00
N GLY A 21 -0.35 -2.08 1.33
CA GLY A 21 -0.33 -3.29 2.17
C GLY A 21 -1.71 -3.89 2.44
N PHE A 22 -2.75 -3.06 2.49
CA PHE A 22 -4.10 -3.48 2.89
C PHE A 22 -4.64 -4.59 1.99
N LEU A 23 -5.03 -5.72 2.58
CA LEU A 23 -5.50 -6.94 1.91
C LEU A 23 -4.50 -7.52 0.87
N LYS A 24 -3.21 -7.25 1.05
CA LYS A 24 -2.13 -7.79 0.21
C LYS A 24 -0.97 -8.36 1.02
N VAL A 25 -0.81 -7.91 2.27
CA VAL A 25 0.09 -8.49 3.26
C VAL A 25 -0.63 -8.52 4.61
N PRO A 26 -0.20 -9.33 5.59
CA PRO A 26 -0.71 -9.27 6.95
C PRO A 26 -0.55 -7.85 7.51
N CYS A 27 -1.66 -7.13 7.63
CA CYS A 27 -1.67 -5.72 7.98
C CYS A 27 -2.84 -5.42 8.93
N SER A 28 -2.53 -5.27 10.21
CA SER A 28 -3.49 -4.73 11.18
C SER A 28 -2.82 -3.67 12.04
N ALA A 29 -3.57 -2.64 12.44
CA ALA A 29 -3.05 -1.59 13.31
C ALA A 29 -2.50 -2.17 14.62
N LYS A 30 -3.15 -3.20 15.17
CA LYS A 30 -2.74 -3.89 16.39
C LYS A 30 -1.39 -4.59 16.25
N THR A 31 -1.18 -5.37 15.18
CA THR A 31 0.07 -6.10 14.97
C THR A 31 1.23 -5.19 14.58
N LEU A 32 0.94 -4.11 13.88
CA LEU A 32 1.91 -3.07 13.53
C LEU A 32 2.25 -2.15 14.71
N GLY A 33 1.41 -2.10 15.74
CA GLY A 33 1.51 -1.13 16.82
C GLY A 33 1.28 0.30 16.31
N ALA A 34 0.46 0.46 15.29
CA ALA A 34 0.21 1.74 14.66
C ALA A 34 -0.89 2.52 15.40
N ASP A 35 -0.64 3.81 15.62
CA ASP A 35 -1.61 4.75 16.17
C ASP A 35 -2.50 5.34 15.07
N PHE A 36 -1.97 5.45 13.87
CA PHE A 36 -2.71 5.80 12.66
C PHE A 36 -2.41 4.78 11.57
N LEU A 37 -3.42 4.45 10.76
CA LEU A 37 -3.24 3.59 9.59
C LEU A 37 -4.13 4.10 8.45
N THR A 38 -3.51 4.40 7.31
CA THR A 38 -4.20 4.89 6.11
C THR A 38 -4.37 3.78 5.10
N ILE A 39 -5.57 3.68 4.52
CA ILE A 39 -5.90 2.76 3.43
C ILE A 39 -6.65 3.48 2.31
N SER A 40 -6.66 2.91 1.11
CA SER A 40 -7.34 3.50 -0.04
C SER A 40 -8.08 2.43 -0.87
N ALA A 41 -9.31 2.74 -1.25
CA ALA A 41 -10.20 1.81 -1.95
C ALA A 41 -9.67 1.38 -3.33
N HIS A 42 -9.14 2.32 -4.13
CA HIS A 42 -8.71 2.03 -5.50
C HIS A 42 -7.54 1.03 -5.58
N LYS A 43 -6.78 0.84 -4.51
CA LYS A 43 -5.68 -0.15 -4.47
C LYS A 43 -6.14 -1.59 -4.26
N ILE A 44 -7.42 -1.78 -3.92
CA ILE A 44 -8.04 -3.10 -3.75
C ILE A 44 -9.22 -3.33 -4.73
N GLY A 45 -9.35 -2.50 -5.76
CA GLY A 45 -10.40 -2.61 -6.78
C GLY A 45 -11.67 -1.82 -6.45
N GLY A 46 -11.64 -0.97 -5.43
CA GLY A 46 -12.74 -0.07 -5.08
C GLY A 46 -12.68 1.28 -5.83
N PRO A 47 -13.62 2.18 -5.54
CA PRO A 47 -13.70 3.49 -6.18
C PRO A 47 -12.47 4.37 -5.92
N LYS A 48 -12.16 5.24 -6.87
CA LYS A 48 -11.20 6.34 -6.66
C LYS A 48 -11.83 7.43 -5.77
N GLY A 49 -10.98 8.21 -5.10
CA GLY A 49 -11.40 9.36 -4.30
C GLY A 49 -11.89 9.02 -2.89
N ILE A 50 -11.86 7.76 -2.48
CA ILE A 50 -12.22 7.31 -1.13
C ILE A 50 -11.10 6.50 -0.48
N GLY A 51 -10.88 6.73 0.80
CA GLY A 51 -9.97 5.99 1.66
C GLY A 51 -10.47 6.02 3.09
N ALA A 52 -9.73 5.41 4.00
CA ALA A 52 -10.02 5.45 5.42
C ALA A 52 -8.77 5.67 6.26
N LEU A 53 -8.94 6.33 7.39
CA LEU A 53 -7.92 6.53 8.40
C LEU A 53 -8.38 5.84 9.69
N TYR A 54 -7.63 4.84 10.12
CA TYR A 54 -7.77 4.31 11.47
C TYR A 54 -7.05 5.23 12.45
N ILE A 55 -7.71 5.51 13.57
CA ILE A 55 -7.16 6.30 14.67
C ILE A 55 -7.22 5.43 15.93
N GLY A 56 -6.05 5.12 16.46
CA GLY A 56 -5.88 4.23 17.62
C GLY A 56 -6.20 4.91 18.97
N PRO A 57 -6.41 4.13 20.02
CA PRO A 57 -6.85 4.63 21.32
C PRO A 57 -5.79 5.48 22.05
N ARG A 58 -4.52 5.43 21.65
CA ARG A 58 -3.47 6.28 22.21
C ARG A 58 -3.56 7.73 21.73
N VAL A 59 -4.21 7.96 20.58
CA VAL A 59 -4.38 9.30 20.01
C VAL A 59 -5.43 10.05 20.81
N ARG A 60 -5.01 11.07 21.54
CA ARG A 60 -5.89 11.92 22.34
C ARG A 60 -6.24 13.19 21.58
N ASN A 61 -7.54 13.48 21.44
CA ASN A 61 -8.08 14.71 20.84
C ASN A 61 -7.42 15.05 19.48
N PRO A 62 -7.52 14.17 18.47
CA PRO A 62 -7.01 14.48 17.14
C PRO A 62 -7.75 15.71 16.60
N LYS A 63 -6.99 16.66 16.07
CA LYS A 63 -7.55 17.88 15.49
C LYS A 63 -7.85 17.67 14.01
N PRO A 64 -9.00 18.15 13.51
CA PRO A 64 -9.30 18.10 12.09
C PRO A 64 -8.32 18.97 11.30
N LEU A 65 -7.95 18.53 10.11
CA LEU A 65 -7.19 19.35 9.17
C LEU A 65 -8.05 20.50 8.60
N LEU A 66 -9.33 20.20 8.39
CA LEU A 66 -10.34 21.16 7.92
C LEU A 66 -11.45 21.25 8.97
N ALA A 67 -11.59 22.42 9.58
CA ALA A 67 -12.67 22.71 10.52
C ALA A 67 -13.99 22.90 9.76
N GLY A 68 -15.12 22.50 10.36
CA GLY A 68 -16.44 22.62 9.74
C GLY A 68 -17.52 21.88 10.49
N GLY A 69 -18.36 21.14 9.76
CA GLY A 69 -19.46 20.34 10.32
C GLY A 69 -19.00 19.14 11.13
N GLY A 70 -19.96 18.43 11.75
CA GLY A 70 -19.71 17.30 12.63
C GLY A 70 -19.48 15.96 11.95
N GLN A 71 -19.36 15.92 10.62
CA GLN A 71 -19.16 14.68 9.87
C GLN A 71 -17.85 13.99 10.27
N GLU A 72 -17.81 12.67 10.16
CA GLU A 72 -16.68 11.83 10.59
C GLU A 72 -16.23 12.16 12.03
N SER A 73 -17.21 12.30 12.95
CA SER A 73 -16.98 12.68 14.35
C SER A 73 -16.28 14.04 14.52
N GLY A 74 -16.49 14.96 13.59
CA GLY A 74 -15.87 16.29 13.57
C GLY A 74 -14.42 16.31 13.06
N LEU A 75 -13.91 15.19 12.60
CA LEU A 75 -12.52 15.08 12.12
C LEU A 75 -12.35 15.42 10.63
N ARG A 76 -13.43 15.26 9.88
CA ARG A 76 -13.43 15.57 8.45
C ARG A 76 -14.78 16.13 8.05
N ALA A 77 -14.87 17.44 7.97
CA ALA A 77 -16.08 18.15 7.57
C ALA A 77 -16.45 17.88 6.09
N GLY A 78 -17.72 18.02 5.77
CA GLY A 78 -18.30 17.82 4.44
C GLY A 78 -19.16 16.55 4.38
N THR A 79 -20.21 16.60 3.56
CA THR A 79 -21.13 15.46 3.38
C THR A 79 -20.37 14.21 2.98
N GLU A 80 -20.67 13.11 3.63
CA GLU A 80 -20.04 11.81 3.37
C GLU A 80 -20.40 11.30 1.98
N ALA A 81 -19.40 10.82 1.25
CA ALA A 81 -19.56 10.24 -0.07
C ALA A 81 -20.10 8.80 0.04
N THR A 82 -21.36 8.64 0.43
CA THR A 82 -21.97 7.35 0.81
C THR A 82 -21.88 6.29 -0.27
N ALA A 83 -22.01 6.67 -1.54
CA ALA A 83 -21.85 5.74 -2.66
C ALA A 83 -20.43 5.16 -2.76
N GLN A 84 -19.40 6.01 -2.58
CA GLN A 84 -18.02 5.58 -2.58
C GLN A 84 -17.69 4.76 -1.34
N ILE A 85 -18.26 5.09 -0.18
CA ILE A 85 -18.10 4.32 1.05
C ILE A 85 -18.68 2.92 0.86
N ALA A 86 -19.88 2.79 0.34
CA ALA A 86 -20.51 1.49 0.02
C ALA A 86 -19.69 0.69 -1.00
N GLY A 87 -19.20 1.35 -2.05
CA GLY A 87 -18.32 0.74 -3.04
C GLY A 87 -16.98 0.28 -2.44
N PHE A 88 -16.42 1.02 -1.48
CA PHE A 88 -15.22 0.60 -0.75
C PHE A 88 -15.50 -0.65 0.11
N ALA A 89 -16.60 -0.64 0.87
CA ALA A 89 -17.00 -1.80 1.66
C ALA A 89 -17.15 -3.05 0.79
N ARG A 90 -17.85 -2.92 -0.35
CA ARG A 90 -18.01 -4.03 -1.29
C ARG A 90 -16.69 -4.53 -1.86
N ALA A 91 -15.76 -3.63 -2.16
CA ALA A 91 -14.42 -4.02 -2.62
C ALA A 91 -13.64 -4.81 -1.55
N VAL A 92 -13.78 -4.44 -0.28
CA VAL A 92 -13.19 -5.20 0.84
C VAL A 92 -13.76 -6.62 0.90
N GLU A 93 -15.10 -6.77 0.86
CA GLU A 93 -15.77 -8.08 0.86
C GLU A 93 -15.25 -8.96 -0.28
N LEU A 94 -15.32 -8.48 -1.51
CA LEU A 94 -14.88 -9.21 -2.70
C LEU A 94 -13.39 -9.55 -2.68
N ARG A 95 -12.57 -8.66 -2.10
CA ARG A 95 -11.13 -8.92 -1.99
C ARG A 95 -10.82 -9.99 -0.96
N GLN A 96 -11.61 -10.09 0.12
CA GLN A 96 -11.46 -11.12 1.15
C GLN A 96 -11.86 -12.51 0.67
N GLU A 97 -12.73 -12.61 -0.33
CA GLU A 97 -13.07 -13.88 -0.94
C GLU A 97 -11.82 -14.55 -1.52
N ASN A 98 -11.47 -15.75 -1.01
CA ASN A 98 -10.28 -16.52 -1.42
C ASN A 98 -8.96 -15.70 -1.36
N LEU A 99 -8.83 -14.80 -0.36
CA LEU A 99 -7.68 -13.91 -0.25
C LEU A 99 -6.35 -14.67 -0.19
N GLU A 100 -6.27 -15.71 0.61
CA GLU A 100 -5.04 -16.52 0.77
C GLU A 100 -4.60 -17.15 -0.55
N GLU A 101 -5.54 -17.73 -1.31
CA GLU A 101 -5.26 -18.32 -2.61
C GLU A 101 -4.75 -17.28 -3.62
N LYS A 102 -5.40 -16.11 -3.66
CA LYS A 102 -4.98 -14.99 -4.52
C LYS A 102 -3.58 -14.50 -4.16
N LEU A 103 -3.27 -14.37 -2.87
CA LEU A 103 -1.94 -13.95 -2.42
C LEU A 103 -0.88 -15.00 -2.72
N LEU A 104 -1.19 -16.29 -2.55
CA LEU A 104 -0.30 -17.38 -2.91
C LEU A 104 0.00 -17.42 -4.41
N CYS A 105 -1.02 -17.21 -5.24
CA CYS A 105 -0.85 -17.11 -6.70
C CYS A 105 0.08 -15.95 -7.08
N MET A 106 -0.13 -14.76 -6.50
CA MET A 106 0.74 -13.60 -6.73
C MET A 106 2.18 -13.88 -6.29
N ALA A 107 2.38 -14.53 -5.14
CA ALA A 107 3.71 -14.88 -4.65
C ALA A 107 4.43 -15.83 -5.62
N LYS A 108 3.75 -16.87 -6.11
CA LYS A 108 4.31 -17.79 -7.10
C LYS A 108 4.74 -17.10 -8.39
N ILE A 109 3.91 -16.18 -8.90
CA ILE A 109 4.22 -15.40 -10.11
C ILE A 109 5.42 -14.49 -9.87
N ARG A 110 5.45 -13.79 -8.73
CA ARG A 110 6.57 -12.93 -8.33
C ARG A 110 7.87 -13.72 -8.25
N ASP A 111 7.84 -14.88 -7.58
CA ASP A 111 9.04 -15.69 -7.35
C ASP A 111 9.56 -16.30 -8.66
N TYR A 112 8.66 -16.77 -9.52
CA TYR A 112 9.00 -17.19 -10.88
C TYR A 112 9.64 -16.07 -11.69
N ALA A 113 9.05 -14.86 -11.66
CA ALA A 113 9.62 -13.70 -12.35
C ALA A 113 11.00 -13.32 -11.79
N ALA A 114 11.17 -13.34 -10.47
CA ALA A 114 12.45 -13.05 -9.82
C ALA A 114 13.53 -14.06 -10.24
N GLU A 115 13.21 -15.34 -10.28
CA GLU A 115 14.11 -16.39 -10.75
C GLU A 115 14.55 -16.15 -12.20
N ARG A 116 13.58 -15.92 -13.10
CA ARG A 116 13.87 -15.70 -14.53
C ARG A 116 14.69 -14.43 -14.75
N LEU A 117 14.36 -13.34 -14.06
CA LEU A 117 15.08 -12.08 -14.16
C LEU A 117 16.50 -12.18 -13.59
N SER A 118 16.73 -12.98 -12.57
CA SER A 118 18.06 -13.17 -11.97
C SER A 118 19.07 -13.83 -12.93
N ALA A 119 18.59 -14.45 -14.00
CA ALA A 119 19.46 -15.01 -15.05
C ALA A 119 19.97 -13.96 -16.05
N ILE A 120 19.44 -12.74 -16.01
CA ILE A 120 19.86 -11.64 -16.88
C ILE A 120 21.14 -11.00 -16.30
N PRO A 121 22.24 -10.91 -17.09
CA PRO A 121 23.45 -10.23 -16.64
C PRO A 121 23.17 -8.80 -16.15
N ASP A 122 23.85 -8.38 -15.10
CA ASP A 122 23.76 -7.05 -14.49
C ASP A 122 22.37 -6.67 -13.91
N LEU A 123 21.37 -7.56 -13.95
CA LEU A 123 20.11 -7.34 -13.30
C LEU A 123 20.15 -7.82 -11.84
N LYS A 124 19.74 -6.95 -10.92
CA LYS A 124 19.69 -7.23 -9.48
C LYS A 124 18.25 -7.15 -8.98
N ILE A 125 17.80 -8.21 -8.33
CA ILE A 125 16.51 -8.20 -7.62
C ILE A 125 16.70 -7.41 -6.30
N LEU A 126 15.87 -6.39 -6.11
CA LEU A 126 15.89 -5.53 -4.92
C LEU A 126 14.83 -5.95 -3.89
N SER A 127 13.78 -6.64 -4.32
CA SER A 127 12.76 -7.18 -3.42
C SER A 127 13.36 -8.26 -2.52
N ALA A 128 13.14 -8.15 -1.21
CA ALA A 128 13.55 -9.19 -0.27
C ALA A 128 12.78 -10.49 -0.49
N PRO A 129 13.40 -11.65 -0.29
CA PRO A 129 12.70 -12.93 -0.24
C PRO A 129 11.53 -12.89 0.77
N GLY A 130 10.37 -13.40 0.40
CA GLY A 130 9.18 -13.36 1.25
C GLY A 130 8.55 -11.97 1.42
N GLY A 131 8.98 -10.97 0.66
CA GLY A 131 8.39 -9.63 0.63
C GLY A 131 6.96 -9.61 0.09
N ALA A 132 6.42 -8.41 -0.16
CA ALA A 132 5.05 -8.23 -0.65
C ALA A 132 4.79 -9.05 -1.92
N PRO A 133 3.74 -9.89 -1.94
CA PRO A 133 3.53 -10.85 -3.03
C PRO A 133 3.21 -10.21 -4.38
N HIS A 134 2.75 -8.96 -4.37
CA HIS A 134 2.33 -8.20 -5.54
C HIS A 134 3.38 -7.19 -6.03
N ILE A 135 4.58 -7.19 -5.46
CA ILE A 135 5.64 -6.24 -5.82
C ILE A 135 6.93 -7.00 -6.10
N LEU A 136 7.49 -6.78 -7.29
CA LEU A 136 8.84 -7.17 -7.64
C LEU A 136 9.60 -5.92 -8.07
N SER A 137 10.69 -5.62 -7.37
CA SER A 137 11.59 -4.53 -7.70
C SER A 137 12.93 -5.08 -8.17
N ALA A 138 13.42 -4.55 -9.28
CA ALA A 138 14.68 -4.95 -9.87
C ALA A 138 15.44 -3.72 -10.39
N SER A 139 16.74 -3.82 -10.53
CA SER A 139 17.60 -2.80 -11.12
C SER A 139 18.51 -3.44 -12.18
N LEU A 140 18.52 -2.87 -13.36
CA LEU A 140 19.52 -3.19 -14.39
C LEU A 140 20.67 -2.19 -14.26
N VAL A 141 21.81 -2.66 -13.81
CA VAL A 141 22.95 -1.81 -13.48
C VAL A 141 23.49 -1.14 -14.75
N GLY A 142 23.69 0.17 -14.67
CA GLY A 142 24.21 0.96 -15.81
C GLY A 142 23.14 1.44 -16.79
N TRP A 143 21.87 1.11 -16.59
CA TRP A 143 20.78 1.52 -17.48
C TRP A 143 19.78 2.45 -16.75
N PRO A 144 19.46 3.63 -17.32
CA PRO A 144 18.41 4.48 -16.77
C PRO A 144 17.07 3.77 -16.81
N SER A 145 16.38 3.72 -15.67
CA SER A 145 15.11 2.99 -15.54
C SER A 145 14.03 3.50 -16.50
N GLN A 146 14.01 4.80 -16.80
CA GLN A 146 13.03 5.36 -17.74
C GLN A 146 13.19 4.81 -19.16
N ASN A 147 14.41 4.55 -19.60
CA ASN A 147 14.65 3.96 -20.92
C ASN A 147 14.08 2.54 -20.99
N ILE A 148 14.25 1.75 -19.94
CA ILE A 148 13.70 0.40 -19.84
C ILE A 148 12.17 0.43 -19.84
N VAL A 149 11.57 1.37 -19.09
CA VAL A 149 10.11 1.56 -19.07
C VAL A 149 9.57 1.89 -20.47
N ASN A 150 10.23 2.80 -21.17
CA ASN A 150 9.80 3.22 -22.51
C ASN A 150 9.94 2.08 -23.53
N ASP A 151 11.07 1.37 -23.52
CA ASP A 151 11.33 0.28 -24.44
C ASP A 151 10.34 -0.89 -24.24
N LEU A 152 10.19 -1.36 -23.01
CA LEU A 152 9.24 -2.42 -22.68
C LEU A 152 7.79 -1.99 -22.91
N GLY A 153 7.46 -0.72 -22.61
CA GLY A 153 6.15 -0.15 -22.89
C GLY A 153 5.78 -0.17 -24.37
N SER A 154 6.75 0.09 -25.26
CA SER A 154 6.54 -0.01 -26.72
C SER A 154 6.23 -1.44 -27.17
N GLN A 155 6.63 -2.44 -26.41
CA GLN A 155 6.39 -3.86 -26.64
C GLN A 155 5.15 -4.39 -25.88
N GLY A 156 4.39 -3.51 -25.22
CA GLY A 156 3.17 -3.87 -24.46
C GLY A 156 3.43 -4.37 -23.03
N VAL A 157 4.67 -4.29 -22.53
CA VAL A 157 5.01 -4.68 -21.16
C VAL A 157 5.01 -3.45 -20.26
N CYS A 158 4.00 -3.36 -19.38
CA CYS A 158 3.83 -2.22 -18.48
C CYS A 158 4.57 -2.43 -17.16
N ILE A 159 5.61 -1.62 -16.95
CA ILE A 159 6.35 -1.52 -15.69
C ILE A 159 6.45 -0.06 -15.27
N SER A 160 6.96 0.22 -14.08
CA SER A 160 7.20 1.58 -13.61
C SER A 160 8.62 1.78 -13.10
N ALA A 161 9.15 2.98 -13.27
CA ALA A 161 10.39 3.42 -12.66
C ALA A 161 10.07 4.06 -11.30
N GLY A 162 10.62 3.50 -10.22
CA GLY A 162 10.39 4.01 -8.87
C GLY A 162 8.92 3.93 -8.43
N SER A 163 8.47 4.92 -7.66
CA SER A 163 7.08 4.99 -7.17
C SER A 163 6.17 5.59 -8.24
N ALA A 164 4.96 5.04 -8.40
CA ALA A 164 3.96 5.56 -9.34
C ALA A 164 3.53 7.01 -9.07
N CYS A 165 3.80 7.53 -7.87
CA CYS A 165 3.49 8.90 -7.47
C CYS A 165 4.66 9.88 -7.74
N HIS A 166 5.80 9.40 -8.18
CA HIS A 166 6.99 10.17 -8.42
C HIS A 166 7.35 10.10 -9.91
N GLN A 167 6.69 10.93 -10.69
CA GLN A 167 7.16 11.29 -12.03
C GLN A 167 7.93 12.60 -11.88
N GLY A 168 9.22 12.48 -11.62
CA GLY A 168 10.16 13.59 -11.62
C GLY A 168 10.78 13.77 -12.98
#